data_d0b946f83924762391acc203a9e33b35
#
_entry.id   d0b946f83924762391acc203a9e33b35
#
_cell.length_a   1.000
_cell.length_b   1.000
_cell.length_c   1.000
_cell.angle_alpha   90.00
_cell.angle_beta   90.00
_cell.angle_gamma   90.00
#
_symmetry.space_group_name_H-M   'P 1'
#
loop_
_entity.id
_entity.type
_entity.pdbx_description
1 polymer ?
#
loop_
_entity_poly.entity_id
_entity_poly.type
_entity_poly.pdbx_seq_one_letter_code
_entity_poly.pdbx_strand_id
1 'polypeptide(L)'
;MSLEVWEYPESRSAYVMGVDTAEGLGHGDYSVIQVLNVGTGNQSAIWHGHIAPDLLAEEVLSLGMWYRNALCCVESNNHGLTTITELRHLGYPNLFRKRQLNNVNNRISQEYGWKTTRTSKPLMIDDLSSALRNDELQINDRNTVGELRTYVRNERGGMSGSPHDDRVMALALANQMRKYAFIPEYVQQVDDTYTFDWWMREANKREPVGDTIGLNTIRGTA
;
A
#
# COMPACT_ATOMS: atom_id res chain seq x y z
N MET A 1 14.37 -12.50 -9.57
CA MET A 1 13.61 -11.48 -8.82
C MET A 1 13.49 -10.24 -9.69
N SER A 2 12.32 -9.67 -9.82
CA SER A 2 12.06 -8.44 -10.58
C SER A 2 11.09 -7.53 -9.84
N LEU A 3 11.36 -6.23 -9.88
CA LEU A 3 10.45 -5.18 -9.48
C LEU A 3 10.11 -4.36 -10.72
N GLU A 4 8.83 -4.24 -11.04
CA GLU A 4 8.32 -3.37 -12.10
C GLU A 4 7.47 -2.27 -11.47
N VAL A 5 7.69 -1.03 -11.91
CA VAL A 5 7.03 0.16 -11.38
C VAL A 5 6.43 0.95 -12.53
N TRP A 6 5.13 1.19 -12.48
CA TRP A 6 4.40 1.99 -13.48
C TRP A 6 3.98 3.35 -12.92
N GLU A 7 3.78 3.43 -11.60
CA GLU A 7 3.37 4.65 -10.92
C GLU A 7 4.24 4.87 -9.68
N TYR A 8 4.92 6.00 -9.62
CA TYR A 8 5.72 6.38 -8.45
C TYR A 8 4.81 6.87 -7.32
N PRO A 9 5.22 6.68 -6.05
CA PRO A 9 4.38 7.09 -4.92
C PRO A 9 4.21 8.61 -4.87
N GLU A 10 2.97 9.05 -4.84
CA GLU A 10 2.59 10.45 -4.74
C GLU A 10 2.24 10.85 -3.30
N SER A 11 2.48 12.11 -2.95
CA SER A 11 2.31 12.62 -1.58
C SER A 11 0.86 12.58 -1.07
N ARG A 12 -0.11 12.57 -1.97
CA ARG A 12 -1.55 12.62 -1.65
C ARG A 12 -2.29 11.33 -1.93
N SER A 13 -1.58 10.30 -2.34
CA SER A 13 -2.16 9.00 -2.66
C SER A 13 -2.02 8.01 -1.50
N ALA A 14 -3.01 7.16 -1.33
CA ALA A 14 -2.97 5.99 -0.46
C ALA A 14 -2.74 4.74 -1.30
N TYR A 15 -1.95 3.82 -0.74
CA TYR A 15 -1.60 2.57 -1.43
C TYR A 15 -1.91 1.36 -0.56
N VAL A 16 -2.20 0.26 -1.23
CA VAL A 16 -2.38 -1.05 -0.59
C VAL A 16 -1.48 -2.09 -1.22
N MET A 17 -1.09 -3.07 -0.45
CA MET A 17 -0.29 -4.20 -0.93
C MET A 17 -0.95 -5.52 -0.59
N GLY A 18 -0.97 -6.42 -1.56
CA GLY A 18 -1.27 -7.83 -1.35
C GLY A 18 -0.02 -8.66 -1.58
N VAL A 19 0.25 -9.59 -0.68
CA VAL A 19 1.44 -10.44 -0.70
C VAL A 19 1.02 -11.89 -0.68
N ASP A 20 1.39 -12.62 -1.72
CA ASP A 20 1.33 -14.07 -1.77
C ASP A 20 2.74 -14.63 -1.56
N THR A 21 2.89 -15.53 -0.60
CA THR A 21 4.19 -16.00 -0.14
C THR A 21 4.36 -17.48 -0.49
N ALA A 22 5.37 -17.78 -1.29
CA ALA A 22 5.82 -19.13 -1.61
C ALA A 22 6.96 -19.60 -0.68
N GLU A 23 7.31 -20.87 -0.81
CA GLU A 23 8.39 -21.51 -0.04
C GLU A 23 9.79 -20.93 -0.33
N GLY A 24 9.96 -20.28 -1.47
CA GLY A 24 11.24 -19.69 -1.90
C GLY A 24 12.17 -20.66 -2.62
N LEU A 25 11.71 -21.86 -2.97
CA LEU A 25 12.49 -22.85 -3.73
C LEU A 25 12.56 -22.47 -5.21
N GLY A 26 13.72 -22.66 -5.82
CA GLY A 26 13.97 -22.29 -7.22
C GLY A 26 13.15 -23.04 -8.28
N HIS A 27 12.32 -24.01 -7.89
CA HIS A 27 11.48 -24.86 -8.75
C HIS A 27 10.00 -24.85 -8.33
N GLY A 28 9.59 -23.97 -7.39
CA GLY A 28 8.23 -23.88 -6.85
C GLY A 28 7.48 -22.65 -7.34
N ASP A 29 6.43 -22.36 -6.62
CA ASP A 29 5.64 -21.13 -6.80
C ASP A 29 6.47 -19.88 -6.48
N TYR A 30 6.02 -18.76 -6.99
CA TYR A 30 6.70 -17.48 -6.79
C TYR A 30 6.07 -16.71 -5.62
N SER A 31 6.91 -15.98 -4.90
CA SER A 31 6.39 -14.93 -4.04
C SER A 31 6.09 -13.69 -4.86
N VAL A 32 4.95 -13.05 -4.59
CA VAL A 32 4.47 -11.88 -5.33
C VAL A 32 3.99 -10.81 -4.38
N ILE A 33 4.36 -9.56 -4.67
CA ILE A 33 3.81 -8.37 -4.02
C ILE A 33 3.13 -7.53 -5.09
N GLN A 34 1.84 -7.26 -4.94
CA GLN A 34 1.07 -6.35 -5.79
C GLN A 34 0.82 -5.05 -5.04
N VAL A 35 1.06 -3.92 -5.69
CA VAL A 35 0.79 -2.59 -5.14
C VAL A 35 -0.28 -1.90 -5.97
N LEU A 36 -1.35 -1.45 -5.32
CA LEU A 36 -2.43 -0.70 -5.95
C LEU A 36 -2.55 0.70 -5.34
N ASN A 37 -2.76 1.68 -6.19
CA ASN A 37 -3.22 3.01 -5.78
C ASN A 37 -4.71 2.92 -5.43
N VAL A 38 -5.09 3.32 -4.22
CA VAL A 38 -6.47 3.19 -3.72
C VAL A 38 -7.42 4.13 -4.44
N GLY A 39 -6.96 5.35 -4.75
CA GLY A 39 -7.77 6.40 -5.36
C GLY A 39 -8.06 6.16 -6.85
N THR A 40 -7.05 5.71 -7.61
CA THR A 40 -7.18 5.50 -9.05
C THR A 40 -7.52 4.06 -9.43
N GLY A 41 -7.23 3.10 -8.54
CA GLY A 41 -7.33 1.67 -8.86
C GLY A 41 -6.19 1.15 -9.74
N ASN A 42 -5.17 1.98 -10.04
CA ASN A 42 -4.05 1.57 -10.86
C ASN A 42 -3.12 0.59 -10.12
N GLN A 43 -2.65 -0.42 -10.83
CA GLN A 43 -1.51 -1.22 -10.40
C GLN A 43 -0.26 -0.36 -10.49
N SER A 44 0.26 0.05 -9.34
CA SER A 44 1.42 0.96 -9.26
C SER A 44 2.74 0.22 -9.41
N ALA A 45 2.84 -0.98 -8.82
CA ALA A 45 4.03 -1.82 -8.93
C ALA A 45 3.72 -3.31 -8.70
N ILE A 46 4.65 -4.15 -9.16
CA ILE A 46 4.71 -5.58 -8.81
C ILE A 46 6.16 -5.96 -8.49
N TRP A 47 6.33 -6.71 -7.41
CA TRP A 47 7.54 -7.47 -7.15
C TRP A 47 7.25 -8.96 -7.31
N HIS A 48 8.17 -9.71 -7.93
CA HIS A 48 7.98 -11.12 -8.23
C HIS A 48 9.32 -11.87 -8.20
N GLY A 49 9.36 -13.00 -7.50
CA GLY A 49 10.58 -13.78 -7.44
C GLY A 49 10.53 -14.97 -6.49
N HIS A 50 11.60 -15.78 -6.54
CA HIS A 50 11.86 -16.82 -5.54
C HIS A 50 12.75 -16.23 -4.44
N ILE A 51 12.26 -16.22 -3.22
CA ILE A 51 12.97 -15.70 -2.05
C ILE A 51 12.44 -16.40 -0.80
N ALA A 52 13.28 -16.60 0.19
CA ALA A 52 12.85 -17.14 1.47
C ALA A 52 11.83 -16.21 2.15
N PRO A 53 10.81 -16.75 2.86
CA PRO A 53 9.73 -15.95 3.43
C PRO A 53 10.16 -14.86 4.43
N ASP A 54 11.23 -15.06 5.16
CA ASP A 54 11.84 -14.08 6.06
C ASP A 54 12.48 -12.92 5.29
N LEU A 55 13.23 -13.21 4.22
CA LEU A 55 13.83 -12.20 3.35
C LEU A 55 12.75 -11.46 2.52
N LEU A 56 11.64 -12.12 2.17
CA LEU A 56 10.51 -11.45 1.53
C LEU A 56 9.97 -10.33 2.40
N ALA A 57 10.02 -10.46 3.73
CA ALA A 57 9.57 -9.42 4.63
C ALA A 57 10.37 -8.12 4.49
N GLU A 58 11.66 -8.19 4.18
CA GLU A 58 12.50 -7.01 3.92
C GLU A 58 12.09 -6.30 2.63
N GLU A 59 11.77 -7.06 1.58
CA GLU A 59 11.25 -6.51 0.32
C GLU A 59 9.88 -5.84 0.52
N VAL A 60 8.98 -6.50 1.27
CA VAL A 60 7.66 -5.95 1.63
C VAL A 60 7.81 -4.68 2.46
N LEU A 61 8.70 -4.66 3.46
CA LEU A 61 8.99 -3.47 4.27
C LEU A 61 9.46 -2.33 3.38
N SER A 62 10.48 -2.58 2.56
CA SER A 62 11.11 -1.56 1.70
C SER A 62 10.09 -0.96 0.73
N LEU A 63 9.34 -1.83 0.02
CA LEU A 63 8.34 -1.40 -0.96
C LEU A 63 7.16 -0.68 -0.28
N GLY A 64 6.68 -1.19 0.84
CA GLY A 64 5.56 -0.61 1.57
C GLY A 64 5.90 0.75 2.17
N MET A 65 7.11 0.92 2.72
CA MET A 65 7.57 2.22 3.21
C MET A 65 7.71 3.22 2.06
N TRP A 66 8.25 2.78 0.92
CA TRP A 66 8.34 3.62 -0.27
C TRP A 66 6.97 4.07 -0.76
N TYR A 67 5.98 3.16 -0.78
CA TYR A 67 4.58 3.48 -1.09
C TYR A 67 3.81 4.03 0.13
N ARG A 68 4.45 4.92 0.92
CA ARG A 68 3.83 5.73 1.97
C ARG A 68 3.15 4.93 3.08
N ASN A 69 3.81 3.89 3.54
CA ASN A 69 3.27 2.94 4.51
C ASN A 69 1.98 2.27 4.00
N ALA A 70 2.03 1.74 2.80
CA ALA A 70 0.90 1.05 2.17
C ALA A 70 0.26 0.04 3.14
N LEU A 71 -1.06 -0.06 3.17
CA LEU A 71 -1.73 -1.10 3.96
C LEU A 71 -1.40 -2.46 3.36
N CYS A 72 -0.59 -3.24 4.07
CA CYS A 72 -0.08 -4.53 3.61
C CYS A 72 -0.89 -5.70 4.15
N CYS A 73 -1.32 -6.57 3.27
CA CYS A 73 -1.96 -7.85 3.61
C CYS A 73 -1.16 -9.01 3.04
N VAL A 74 -0.64 -9.84 3.91
CA VAL A 74 0.02 -11.10 3.54
C VAL A 74 -0.99 -12.24 3.66
N GLU A 75 -1.00 -13.19 2.71
CA GLU A 75 -1.77 -14.42 2.88
C GLU A 75 -1.22 -15.20 4.07
N SER A 76 -2.06 -15.50 5.06
CA SER A 76 -1.64 -16.20 6.29
C SER A 76 -1.68 -17.73 6.12
N ASN A 77 -1.06 -18.24 5.04
CA ASN A 77 -0.71 -19.64 4.87
C ASN A 77 0.57 -19.99 5.67
N ASN A 78 1.09 -21.23 5.56
CA ASN A 78 2.26 -21.66 6.33
C ASN A 78 3.48 -20.73 6.13
N HIS A 79 3.81 -20.38 4.89
CA HIS A 79 4.96 -19.54 4.53
C HIS A 79 4.70 -18.08 4.85
N GLY A 80 3.48 -17.61 4.62
CA GLY A 80 3.06 -16.24 4.94
C GLY A 80 3.10 -15.92 6.44
N LEU A 81 2.91 -16.89 7.32
CA LEU A 81 3.08 -16.68 8.76
C LEU A 81 4.52 -16.30 9.12
N THR A 82 5.52 -16.84 8.43
CA THR A 82 6.93 -16.46 8.61
C THR A 82 7.14 -15.01 8.19
N THR A 83 6.67 -14.65 6.99
CA THR A 83 6.74 -13.26 6.49
C THR A 83 6.02 -12.27 7.41
N ILE A 84 4.82 -12.62 7.91
CA ILE A 84 4.08 -11.79 8.88
C ILE A 84 4.86 -11.62 10.17
N THR A 85 5.46 -12.69 10.69
CA THR A 85 6.22 -12.65 11.94
C THR A 85 7.42 -11.73 11.78
N GLU A 86 8.15 -11.85 10.68
CA GLU A 86 9.32 -11.01 10.42
C GLU A 86 8.94 -9.55 10.18
N LEU A 87 7.88 -9.26 9.42
CA LEU A 87 7.36 -7.89 9.27
C LEU A 87 7.03 -7.23 10.61
N ARG A 88 6.53 -7.99 11.57
CA ARG A 88 6.26 -7.50 12.93
C ARG A 88 7.54 -7.24 13.71
N HIS A 89 8.56 -8.08 13.58
CA HIS A 89 9.88 -7.87 14.18
C HIS A 89 10.56 -6.63 13.59
N LEU A 90 10.47 -6.44 12.28
CA LEU A 90 10.97 -5.27 11.57
C LEU A 90 10.15 -4.00 11.84
N GLY A 91 9.01 -4.11 12.52
CA GLY A 91 8.17 -2.98 12.90
C GLY A 91 7.37 -2.36 11.76
N TYR A 92 6.95 -3.17 10.75
CA TYR A 92 6.11 -2.63 9.67
C TYR A 92 4.83 -1.98 10.23
N PRO A 93 4.58 -0.69 9.97
CA PRO A 93 3.58 0.06 10.74
C PRO A 93 2.13 -0.23 10.33
N ASN A 94 1.88 -0.63 9.09
CA ASN A 94 0.54 -0.73 8.51
C ASN A 94 0.22 -2.14 7.99
N LEU A 95 0.48 -3.15 8.84
CA LEU A 95 0.17 -4.54 8.53
C LEU A 95 -1.30 -4.83 8.86
N PHE A 96 -2.02 -5.39 7.87
CA PHE A 96 -3.44 -5.73 8.02
C PHE A 96 -3.65 -6.77 9.12
N ARG A 97 -4.65 -6.51 9.96
CA ARG A 97 -5.12 -7.41 11.01
C ARG A 97 -6.63 -7.45 11.05
N LYS A 98 -7.16 -8.65 11.02
CA LYS A 98 -8.58 -8.90 11.15
C LYS A 98 -8.94 -8.98 12.63
N ARG A 99 -9.93 -8.20 13.06
CA ARG A 99 -10.52 -8.33 14.39
C ARG A 99 -11.67 -9.33 14.31
N GLN A 100 -11.64 -10.34 15.15
CA GLN A 100 -12.73 -11.31 15.30
C GLN A 100 -13.24 -11.30 16.74
N LEU A 101 -14.55 -11.11 16.89
CA LEU A 101 -15.19 -11.29 18.20
C LEU A 101 -15.44 -12.79 18.39
N ASN A 102 -14.81 -13.37 19.40
CA ASN A 102 -15.13 -14.74 19.81
C ASN A 102 -16.40 -14.71 20.67
N ASN A 103 -17.52 -15.13 20.08
CA ASN A 103 -18.84 -15.11 20.73
C ASN A 103 -18.95 -16.04 21.96
N VAL A 104 -17.99 -16.97 22.14
CA VAL A 104 -18.02 -17.92 23.26
C VAL A 104 -17.44 -17.29 24.55
N ASN A 105 -16.42 -16.49 24.44
CA ASN A 105 -15.72 -15.88 25.58
C ASN A 105 -15.71 -14.36 25.58
N ASN A 106 -16.40 -13.72 24.65
CA ASN A 106 -16.52 -12.27 24.46
C ASN A 106 -15.14 -11.56 24.30
N ARG A 107 -14.12 -12.28 23.84
CA ARG A 107 -12.77 -11.73 23.61
C ARG A 107 -12.58 -11.38 22.15
N ILE A 108 -11.95 -10.23 21.90
CA ILE A 108 -11.53 -9.85 20.56
C ILE A 108 -10.17 -10.51 20.31
N SER A 109 -10.14 -11.43 19.34
CA SER A 109 -8.88 -11.93 18.77
C SER A 109 -8.46 -11.05 17.60
N GLN A 110 -7.15 -10.89 17.42
CA GLN A 110 -6.57 -10.20 16.27
C GLN A 110 -5.66 -11.17 15.54
N GLU A 111 -5.98 -11.41 14.28
CA GLU A 111 -5.18 -12.26 13.40
C GLU A 111 -4.56 -11.39 12.32
N TYR A 112 -3.24 -11.47 12.16
CA TYR A 112 -2.53 -10.77 11.10
C TYR A 112 -2.64 -11.50 9.78
N GLY A 113 -2.75 -10.73 8.69
CA GLY A 113 -2.88 -11.26 7.34
C GLY A 113 -4.29 -11.74 7.00
N TRP A 114 -4.40 -12.38 5.86
CA TRP A 114 -5.65 -12.90 5.32
C TRP A 114 -5.61 -14.41 5.19
N LYS A 115 -6.48 -15.10 5.89
CA LYS A 115 -6.59 -16.57 5.76
C LYS A 115 -7.48 -16.91 4.58
N THR A 116 -6.86 -17.41 3.52
CA THR A 116 -7.57 -17.94 2.35
C THR A 116 -8.13 -19.33 2.66
N THR A 117 -9.42 -19.49 2.47
CA THR A 117 -10.16 -20.72 2.72
C THR A 117 -10.96 -21.11 1.48
N ARG A 118 -11.52 -22.33 1.46
CA ARG A 118 -12.43 -22.75 0.39
C ARG A 118 -13.64 -21.83 0.22
N THR A 119 -14.04 -21.14 1.28
CA THR A 119 -15.16 -20.20 1.25
C THR A 119 -14.73 -18.78 0.89
N SER A 120 -13.60 -18.30 1.44
CA SER A 120 -13.16 -16.91 1.22
C SER A 120 -12.47 -16.69 -0.14
N LYS A 121 -11.78 -17.71 -0.70
CA LYS A 121 -11.12 -17.61 -2.01
C LYS A 121 -12.09 -17.26 -3.14
N PRO A 122 -13.23 -17.99 -3.32
CA PRO A 122 -14.21 -17.62 -4.35
C PRO A 122 -14.74 -16.19 -4.21
N LEU A 123 -15.10 -15.78 -3.01
CA LEU A 123 -15.61 -14.41 -2.77
C LEU A 123 -14.58 -13.34 -3.12
N MET A 124 -13.33 -13.56 -2.75
CA MET A 124 -12.23 -12.63 -3.05
C MET A 124 -11.99 -12.52 -4.56
N ILE A 125 -12.08 -13.62 -5.30
CA ILE A 125 -11.91 -13.65 -6.75
C ILE A 125 -13.15 -13.06 -7.46
N ASP A 126 -14.36 -13.31 -6.97
CA ASP A 126 -15.57 -12.71 -7.50
C ASP A 126 -15.55 -11.17 -7.31
N ASP A 127 -15.05 -10.66 -6.18
CA ASP A 127 -14.82 -9.25 -5.93
C ASP A 127 -13.78 -8.65 -6.90
N LEU A 128 -12.66 -9.35 -7.12
CA LEU A 128 -11.64 -8.94 -8.10
C LEU A 128 -12.21 -8.88 -9.52
N SER A 129 -12.94 -9.92 -9.92
CA SER A 129 -13.60 -9.99 -11.21
C SER A 129 -14.64 -8.87 -11.42
N SER A 130 -15.36 -8.51 -10.35
CA SER A 130 -16.30 -7.38 -10.37
C SER A 130 -15.58 -6.05 -10.55
N ALA A 131 -14.51 -5.82 -9.79
CA ALA A 131 -13.72 -4.59 -9.88
C ALA A 131 -13.10 -4.40 -11.29
N LEU A 132 -12.61 -5.49 -11.90
CA LEU A 132 -12.10 -5.44 -13.28
C LEU A 132 -13.19 -5.15 -14.32
N ARG A 133 -14.39 -5.73 -14.16
CA ARG A 133 -15.51 -5.46 -15.10
C ARG A 133 -16.06 -4.06 -14.99
N ASN A 134 -15.96 -3.46 -13.82
CA ASN A 134 -16.46 -2.11 -13.55
C ASN A 134 -15.41 -1.02 -13.81
N ASP A 135 -14.26 -1.39 -14.40
CA ASP A 135 -13.12 -0.48 -14.64
C ASP A 135 -12.61 0.20 -13.37
N GLU A 136 -12.79 -0.47 -12.20
CA GLU A 136 -12.28 0.02 -10.91
C GLU A 136 -10.79 -0.28 -10.70
N LEU A 137 -10.22 -1.16 -11.55
CA LEU A 137 -8.81 -1.55 -11.53
C LEU A 137 -8.21 -1.47 -12.93
N GLN A 138 -7.02 -0.91 -13.01
CA GLN A 138 -6.18 -0.93 -14.20
C GLN A 138 -4.93 -1.76 -13.93
N ILE A 139 -4.75 -2.84 -14.69
CA ILE A 139 -3.63 -3.77 -14.54
C ILE A 139 -2.60 -3.49 -15.63
N ASN A 140 -1.38 -3.20 -15.22
CA ASN A 140 -0.26 -2.84 -16.10
C ASN A 140 0.65 -4.04 -16.41
N ASP A 141 0.76 -5.01 -15.47
CA ASP A 141 1.57 -6.21 -15.68
C ASP A 141 0.90 -7.20 -16.63
N ARG A 142 1.55 -7.44 -17.77
CA ARG A 142 1.07 -8.39 -18.78
C ARG A 142 1.00 -9.83 -18.27
N ASN A 143 1.88 -10.20 -17.36
CA ASN A 143 1.89 -11.56 -16.81
C ASN A 143 0.71 -11.76 -15.85
N THR A 144 0.39 -10.78 -15.02
CA THR A 144 -0.84 -10.78 -14.22
C THR A 144 -2.09 -10.90 -15.09
N VAL A 145 -2.16 -10.17 -16.22
CA VAL A 145 -3.26 -10.32 -17.19
C VAL A 145 -3.27 -11.72 -17.81
N GLY A 146 -2.09 -12.30 -18.07
CA GLY A 146 -1.96 -13.67 -18.56
C GLY A 146 -2.54 -14.70 -17.58
N GLU A 147 -2.19 -14.61 -16.30
CA GLU A 147 -2.72 -15.47 -15.24
C GLU A 147 -4.24 -15.28 -15.06
N LEU A 148 -4.73 -14.03 -15.08
CA LEU A 148 -6.17 -13.74 -15.01
C LEU A 148 -6.97 -14.42 -16.14
N ARG A 149 -6.42 -14.53 -17.35
CA ARG A 149 -7.07 -15.19 -18.48
C ARG A 149 -7.15 -16.70 -18.33
N THR A 150 -6.20 -17.31 -17.63
CA THR A 150 -6.16 -18.76 -17.37
C THR A 150 -6.81 -19.16 -16.06
N TYR A 151 -7.28 -18.16 -15.28
CA TYR A 151 -7.91 -18.40 -14.00
C TYR A 151 -9.33 -18.95 -14.18
N VAL A 152 -9.54 -20.20 -13.81
CA VAL A 152 -10.80 -20.92 -14.05
C VAL A 152 -11.39 -21.48 -12.76
N ARG A 153 -12.71 -21.59 -12.74
CA ARG A 153 -13.43 -22.36 -11.74
C ARG A 153 -13.54 -23.81 -12.24
N ASN A 154 -13.01 -24.74 -11.47
CA ASN A 154 -13.17 -26.16 -11.79
C ASN A 154 -14.57 -26.67 -11.42
N GLU A 155 -14.93 -27.86 -11.94
CA GLU A 155 -16.25 -28.49 -11.72
C GLU A 155 -16.58 -28.76 -10.24
N ARG A 156 -15.57 -28.84 -9.36
CA ARG A 156 -15.71 -29.04 -7.92
C ARG A 156 -15.77 -27.73 -7.14
N GLY A 157 -15.90 -26.58 -7.83
CA GLY A 157 -15.99 -25.25 -7.22
C GLY A 157 -14.66 -24.68 -6.73
N GLY A 158 -13.54 -25.37 -6.96
CA GLY A 158 -12.21 -24.84 -6.72
C GLY A 158 -11.85 -23.79 -7.76
N MET A 159 -11.01 -22.84 -7.40
CA MET A 159 -10.52 -21.78 -8.29
C MET A 159 -9.00 -21.81 -8.31
N SER A 160 -8.40 -21.85 -9.50
CA SER A 160 -6.95 -21.80 -9.68
C SER A 160 -6.59 -21.33 -11.07
N GLY A 161 -5.41 -20.73 -11.22
CA GLY A 161 -4.74 -20.50 -12.49
C GLY A 161 -3.92 -21.71 -12.92
N SER A 162 -3.51 -21.74 -14.17
CA SER A 162 -2.59 -22.75 -14.70
C SER A 162 -1.59 -22.09 -15.63
N PRO A 163 -0.27 -22.26 -15.43
CA PRO A 163 0.39 -23.12 -14.43
C PRO A 163 0.48 -22.49 -13.01
N HIS A 164 0.34 -21.16 -12.87
CA HIS A 164 0.48 -20.41 -11.62
C HIS A 164 -0.70 -19.47 -11.41
N ASP A 165 -0.99 -19.12 -10.16
CA ASP A 165 -2.02 -18.13 -9.78
C ASP A 165 -1.52 -17.12 -8.72
N ASP A 166 -0.22 -17.07 -8.47
CA ASP A 166 0.41 -16.29 -7.42
C ASP A 166 0.16 -14.76 -7.61
N ARG A 167 0.26 -14.28 -8.86
CA ARG A 167 0.00 -12.86 -9.19
C ARG A 167 -1.47 -12.49 -8.99
N VAL A 168 -2.37 -13.40 -9.36
CA VAL A 168 -3.81 -13.21 -9.18
C VAL A 168 -4.17 -13.22 -7.71
N MET A 169 -3.56 -14.11 -6.91
CA MET A 169 -3.80 -14.16 -5.46
C MET A 169 -3.31 -12.90 -4.76
N ALA A 170 -2.09 -12.46 -5.04
CA ALA A 170 -1.56 -11.21 -4.50
C ALA A 170 -2.43 -9.99 -4.91
N LEU A 171 -2.88 -9.95 -6.18
CA LEU A 171 -3.77 -8.89 -6.67
C LEU A 171 -5.14 -8.90 -5.97
N ALA A 172 -5.71 -10.08 -5.78
CA ALA A 172 -6.99 -10.22 -5.08
C ALA A 172 -6.90 -9.78 -3.62
N LEU A 173 -5.78 -10.08 -2.94
CA LEU A 173 -5.50 -9.58 -1.59
C LEU A 173 -5.38 -8.04 -1.57
N ALA A 174 -4.62 -7.46 -2.51
CA ALA A 174 -4.50 -6.01 -2.64
C ALA A 174 -5.87 -5.36 -2.89
N ASN A 175 -6.71 -5.94 -3.76
CA ASN A 175 -8.06 -5.45 -4.01
C ASN A 175 -8.96 -5.50 -2.76
N GLN A 176 -8.84 -6.56 -1.93
CA GLN A 176 -9.55 -6.60 -0.65
C GLN A 176 -9.10 -5.46 0.27
N MET A 177 -7.83 -5.12 0.28
CA MET A 177 -7.29 -4.05 1.14
C MET A 177 -7.80 -2.66 0.77
N ARG A 178 -8.22 -2.42 -0.47
CA ARG A 178 -8.87 -1.16 -0.85
C ARG A 178 -10.11 -0.85 0.00
N LYS A 179 -10.81 -1.87 0.50
CA LYS A 179 -11.99 -1.74 1.37
C LYS A 179 -11.64 -1.29 2.80
N TYR A 180 -10.39 -1.48 3.21
CA TYR A 180 -9.90 -1.19 4.57
C TYR A 180 -8.92 -0.01 4.60
N ALA A 181 -8.47 0.45 3.44
CA ALA A 181 -7.55 1.56 3.34
C ALA A 181 -8.25 2.87 3.70
N PHE A 182 -7.59 3.67 4.53
CA PHE A 182 -8.00 5.03 4.77
C PHE A 182 -7.43 5.91 3.65
N ILE A 183 -8.31 6.54 2.88
CA ILE A 183 -7.93 7.62 1.96
C ILE A 183 -7.96 8.89 2.81
N PRO A 184 -6.82 9.57 3.04
CA PRO A 184 -6.86 10.84 3.73
C PRO A 184 -7.76 11.79 2.92
N GLU A 185 -8.90 12.18 3.48
CA GLU A 185 -9.62 13.32 2.94
C GLU A 185 -8.65 14.51 3.01
N TYR A 186 -8.30 15.03 1.85
CA TYR A 186 -7.54 16.27 1.78
C TYR A 186 -8.44 17.37 2.30
N VAL A 187 -8.30 17.68 3.58
CA VAL A 187 -8.76 18.94 4.11
C VAL A 187 -7.93 20.00 3.38
N GLN A 188 -8.56 20.73 2.47
CA GLN A 188 -7.99 21.83 1.68
C GLN A 188 -7.62 23.05 2.54
N GLN A 189 -7.36 22.82 3.81
CA GLN A 189 -6.77 23.76 4.76
C GLN A 189 -5.43 23.21 5.23
N VAL A 190 -4.46 23.17 4.33
CA VAL A 190 -3.15 23.60 4.80
C VAL A 190 -3.35 25.10 4.99
N ASP A 191 -3.59 25.49 6.22
CA ASP A 191 -3.33 26.84 6.66
C ASP A 191 -1.86 27.07 6.28
N ASP A 192 -1.64 27.81 5.22
CA ASP A 192 -0.31 28.13 4.68
C ASP A 192 0.50 28.97 5.72
N THR A 193 -0.18 29.33 6.80
CA THR A 193 0.27 30.02 7.99
C THR A 193 1.23 29.10 8.74
N TYR A 194 2.51 29.35 8.68
CA TYR A 194 3.64 28.60 9.27
C TYR A 194 4.42 27.66 8.32
N THR A 195 4.12 27.63 7.02
CA THR A 195 5.06 27.04 6.05
C THR A 195 6.23 27.97 5.78
N PHE A 196 7.38 27.42 5.34
CA PHE A 196 8.53 28.26 4.98
C PHE A 196 8.17 29.27 3.88
N ASP A 197 7.33 28.90 2.92
CA ASP A 197 6.85 29.77 1.85
C ASP A 197 5.94 30.88 2.35
N TRP A 198 5.10 30.62 3.36
CA TRP A 198 4.33 31.65 4.04
C TRP A 198 5.24 32.63 4.78
N TRP A 199 6.22 32.09 5.50
CA TRP A 199 7.21 32.90 6.24
C TRP A 199 7.98 33.82 5.32
N MET A 200 8.42 33.32 4.16
CA MET A 200 9.12 34.10 3.15
C MET A 200 8.22 35.18 2.53
N ARG A 201 6.96 34.86 2.26
CA ARG A 201 5.98 35.86 1.77
C ARG A 201 5.69 36.96 2.81
N GLU A 202 5.59 36.58 4.07
CA GLU A 202 5.33 37.53 5.15
C GLU A 202 6.54 38.39 5.48
N ALA A 203 7.75 37.82 5.41
CA ALA A 203 8.99 38.58 5.54
C ALA A 203 9.17 39.62 4.43
N ASN A 204 8.78 39.28 3.20
CA ASN A 204 8.84 40.23 2.06
C ASN A 204 7.77 41.31 2.06
N LYS A 205 6.70 41.16 2.87
CA LYS A 205 5.69 42.20 3.05
C LYS A 205 6.08 43.29 4.06
N ARG A 206 7.12 43.08 4.87
CA ARG A 206 7.63 44.08 5.79
C ARG A 206 8.36 45.10 4.96
N GLU A 207 7.77 46.30 4.85
CA GLU A 207 8.46 47.47 4.28
C GLU A 207 9.75 47.75 5.08
N PRO A 208 10.84 48.16 4.41
CA PRO A 208 12.03 48.56 5.13
C PRO A 208 11.64 49.71 6.06
N VAL A 209 11.91 49.55 7.35
CA VAL A 209 11.80 50.60 8.34
C VAL A 209 12.69 51.72 7.87
N GLY A 210 12.09 52.81 7.37
CA GLY A 210 12.84 53.97 6.91
C GLY A 210 13.61 54.59 8.08
N ASP A 211 14.91 54.59 7.95
CA ASP A 211 15.82 55.33 8.83
C ASP A 211 15.58 56.83 8.67
N THR A 212 14.64 57.36 9.42
CA THR A 212 14.54 58.80 9.61
C THR A 212 15.32 59.16 10.87
N ILE A 213 16.63 59.16 10.76
CA ILE A 213 17.45 59.84 11.77
C ILE A 213 17.37 61.33 11.46
N GLY A 214 16.48 61.99 12.18
CA GLY A 214 16.39 63.45 12.19
C GLY A 214 17.66 64.04 12.84
N LEU A 215 18.56 64.53 12.03
CA LEU A 215 19.66 65.39 12.48
C LEU A 215 19.07 66.75 12.86
N ASN A 216 18.80 66.93 14.13
CA ASN A 216 18.53 68.25 14.70
C ASN A 216 19.83 69.05 14.71
N THR A 217 19.95 70.01 13.76
CA THR A 217 21.00 71.01 13.72
C THR A 217 20.75 71.99 14.84
N ILE A 218 21.57 71.94 15.88
CA ILE A 218 21.63 72.97 16.91
C ILE A 218 22.35 74.20 16.30
N ARG A 219 21.57 75.25 15.96
CA ARG A 219 22.15 76.55 15.67
C ARG A 219 22.35 77.28 17.01
N GLY A 220 23.64 77.40 17.39
CA GLY A 220 24.01 78.33 18.43
C GLY A 220 23.93 79.74 17.93
N THR A 221 23.36 80.62 18.73
CA THR A 221 23.40 82.10 18.60
C THR A 221 24.40 82.63 19.58
N ALA A 222 25.34 83.37 19.08
CA ALA A 222 26.25 84.21 19.84
C ALA A 222 25.50 85.45 20.35
#